data_d54b68a20460726134e6b43f2b21b927
#
_entry.id   d54b68a20460726134e6b43f2b21b927
#
_cell.length_a   1.000
_cell.length_b   1.000
_cell.length_c   1.000
_cell.angle_alpha   90.00
_cell.angle_beta   90.00
_cell.angle_gamma   90.00
#
_symmetry.space_group_name_H-M   'P 1'
#
loop_
_entity.id
_entity.type
_entity.pdbx_description
1 polymer ?
#
loop_
_entity_poly.entity_id
_entity_poly.type
_entity_poly.pdbx_seq_one_letter_code
_entity_poly.pdbx_strand_id
1 'polypeptide(L)'
;MCIRDRTYYGKNDIRFEDRPIPTIIEPTDAIIRMEKTTICGTDLGIWKGKNPEIEETARKETGEWTGRILGHEGIGIVEEVGASVKNFKKGDRVIVSCVSRCGSCENCQKQLYSHCQQGGGWIMGYMIDGTQAEYVRTPFADNSLYRLPENLNTDVAVFLSDALPTGHEIGVQYGEVKPGDSIAIVGAGPVGMGCLLTAQFYSPSTMIVVDVDDNRLNMAKEMGATHTVNSATQDAVKEILAITDGRGVDCAMEAVGIPATWDICQKVVKEGGNLANVGVHGQSVNFEIEKLWIKNLTITTGLVNTNTTGMLLKACECSKSVSYTHLTLPTSDLV
;
A
#
# COMPACT_ATOMS: atom_id res chain seq x y z
N MET A 1 -31.63 -7.50 2.48
CA MET A 1 -31.13 -7.54 1.10
C MET A 1 -29.78 -8.18 1.14
N CYS A 2 -29.47 -9.13 0.28
CA CYS A 2 -28.17 -9.78 0.22
C CYS A 2 -27.41 -9.24 -0.99
N ILE A 3 -26.10 -9.15 -0.87
CA ILE A 3 -25.17 -8.67 -1.89
C ILE A 3 -24.15 -9.76 -2.18
N ARG A 4 -23.54 -9.74 -3.37
CA ARG A 4 -22.56 -10.74 -3.77
C ARG A 4 -21.15 -10.28 -3.47
N ASP A 5 -20.49 -10.99 -2.57
CA ASP A 5 -19.17 -10.64 -2.06
C ASP A 5 -18.17 -11.80 -2.20
N ARG A 6 -16.86 -11.45 -2.25
CA ARG A 6 -15.79 -12.43 -2.24
C ARG A 6 -15.38 -12.73 -0.81
N THR A 7 -15.81 -13.88 -0.30
CA THR A 7 -15.56 -14.30 1.08
C THR A 7 -14.45 -15.34 1.15
N TYR A 8 -13.40 -15.04 1.90
CA TYR A 8 -12.29 -15.96 2.21
C TYR A 8 -12.69 -16.88 3.37
N TYR A 9 -12.52 -18.18 3.19
CA TYR A 9 -12.81 -19.21 4.20
C TYR A 9 -11.58 -19.96 4.71
N GLY A 10 -10.45 -19.82 4.04
CA GLY A 10 -9.20 -20.47 4.38
C GLY A 10 -8.26 -20.53 3.18
N LYS A 11 -7.12 -21.19 3.36
CA LYS A 11 -6.09 -21.29 2.32
C LYS A 11 -6.66 -21.80 0.98
N ASN A 12 -6.52 -20.97 -0.06
CA ASN A 12 -7.01 -21.21 -1.42
C ASN A 12 -8.54 -21.35 -1.53
N ASP A 13 -9.32 -20.93 -0.53
CA ASP A 13 -10.79 -20.99 -0.53
C ASP A 13 -11.36 -19.59 -0.44
N ILE A 14 -11.72 -19.03 -1.61
CA ILE A 14 -12.52 -17.80 -1.75
C ILE A 14 -13.79 -18.18 -2.48
N ARG A 15 -14.92 -17.77 -1.92
CA ARG A 15 -16.25 -18.05 -2.47
C ARG A 15 -16.93 -16.74 -2.85
N PHE A 16 -17.69 -16.78 -3.94
CA PHE A 16 -18.55 -15.69 -4.37
C PHE A 16 -19.97 -16.02 -3.93
N GLU A 17 -20.45 -15.33 -2.92
CA GLU A 17 -21.70 -15.69 -2.23
C GLU A 17 -22.51 -14.46 -1.81
N ASP A 18 -23.79 -14.70 -1.49
CA ASP A 18 -24.66 -13.67 -0.95
C ASP A 18 -24.38 -13.44 0.54
N ARG A 19 -24.09 -12.19 0.91
CA ARG A 19 -23.85 -11.75 2.29
C ARG A 19 -24.87 -10.68 2.71
N PRO A 20 -25.13 -10.51 4.01
CA PRO A 20 -25.92 -9.40 4.51
C PRO A 20 -25.25 -8.07 4.22
N ILE A 21 -26.01 -7.03 3.85
CA ILE A 21 -25.48 -5.67 3.78
C ILE A 21 -25.00 -5.27 5.18
N PRO A 22 -23.78 -4.71 5.33
CA PRO A 22 -23.28 -4.25 6.61
C PRO A 22 -24.16 -3.11 7.16
N THR A 23 -24.21 -3.00 8.49
CA THR A 23 -24.96 -1.96 9.20
C THR A 23 -24.04 -1.07 10.03
N ILE A 24 -24.50 0.11 10.40
CA ILE A 24 -23.83 0.97 11.38
C ILE A 24 -23.78 0.24 12.71
N ILE A 25 -22.59 0.05 13.26
CA ILE A 25 -22.36 -0.55 14.58
C ILE A 25 -22.06 0.56 15.59
N GLU A 26 -21.15 1.45 15.24
CA GLU A 26 -20.75 2.59 16.08
C GLU A 26 -21.25 3.90 15.47
N PRO A 27 -21.56 4.91 16.30
CA PRO A 27 -22.05 6.21 15.80
C PRO A 27 -21.07 6.93 14.85
N THR A 28 -19.82 6.51 14.82
CA THR A 28 -18.75 7.10 13.97
C THR A 28 -18.55 6.35 12.65
N ASP A 29 -19.31 5.29 12.40
CA ASP A 29 -19.20 4.46 11.19
C ASP A 29 -19.86 5.12 9.98
N ALA A 30 -19.44 4.69 8.79
CA ALA A 30 -20.19 4.89 7.55
C ALA A 30 -20.31 3.57 6.79
N ILE A 31 -21.39 3.43 6.03
CA ILE A 31 -21.55 2.37 5.03
C ILE A 31 -21.29 2.97 3.66
N ILE A 32 -20.35 2.36 2.96
CA ILE A 32 -19.92 2.82 1.64
C ILE A 32 -20.36 1.78 0.60
N ARG A 33 -21.11 2.22 -0.41
CA ARG A 33 -21.40 1.44 -1.60
C ARG A 33 -20.19 1.55 -2.53
N MET A 34 -19.54 0.42 -2.76
CA MET A 34 -18.27 0.38 -3.50
C MET A 34 -18.49 0.58 -5.00
N GLU A 35 -17.67 1.41 -5.61
CA GLU A 35 -17.58 1.60 -7.07
C GLU A 35 -16.36 0.88 -7.64
N LYS A 36 -15.24 0.90 -6.91
CA LYS A 36 -13.99 0.23 -7.29
C LYS A 36 -13.24 -0.27 -6.08
N THR A 37 -12.60 -1.39 -6.24
CA THR A 37 -11.65 -1.99 -5.30
C THR A 37 -10.47 -2.55 -6.09
N THR A 38 -9.39 -2.87 -5.40
CA THR A 38 -8.22 -3.54 -5.98
C THR A 38 -7.98 -4.90 -5.34
N ILE A 39 -7.03 -5.65 -5.88
CA ILE A 39 -6.45 -6.84 -5.24
C ILE A 39 -5.01 -6.52 -4.90
N CYS A 40 -4.71 -6.40 -3.61
CA CYS A 40 -3.37 -6.15 -3.11
C CYS A 40 -2.56 -7.45 -3.00
N GLY A 41 -1.23 -7.34 -3.00
CA GLY A 41 -0.35 -8.47 -2.68
C GLY A 41 -0.63 -9.09 -1.31
N THR A 42 -1.13 -8.30 -0.37
CA THR A 42 -1.55 -8.76 0.96
C THR A 42 -2.78 -9.65 0.89
N ASP A 43 -3.79 -9.33 0.06
CA ASP A 43 -4.98 -10.18 -0.15
C ASP A 43 -4.57 -11.56 -0.70
N LEU A 44 -3.60 -11.58 -1.63
CA LEU A 44 -3.04 -12.83 -2.15
C LEU A 44 -2.26 -13.61 -1.08
N GLY A 45 -1.60 -12.91 -0.15
CA GLY A 45 -0.94 -13.52 1.01
C GLY A 45 -1.95 -14.21 1.92
N ILE A 46 -3.04 -13.54 2.25
CA ILE A 46 -4.15 -14.07 3.03
C ILE A 46 -4.75 -15.30 2.33
N TRP A 47 -5.09 -15.18 1.06
CA TRP A 47 -5.62 -16.29 0.26
C TRP A 47 -4.70 -17.52 0.28
N LYS A 48 -3.39 -17.33 0.24
CA LYS A 48 -2.39 -18.40 0.35
C LYS A 48 -2.21 -18.95 1.77
N GLY A 49 -2.98 -18.44 2.74
CA GLY A 49 -2.97 -18.90 4.13
C GLY A 49 -1.76 -18.43 4.94
N LYS A 50 -1.18 -17.28 4.59
CA LYS A 50 -0.04 -16.70 5.34
C LYS A 50 -0.46 -16.03 6.65
N ASN A 51 -1.77 -15.82 6.87
CA ASN A 51 -2.35 -15.07 7.99
C ASN A 51 -3.39 -15.94 8.73
N PRO A 52 -2.97 -17.02 9.43
CA PRO A 52 -3.91 -17.92 10.12
C PRO A 52 -4.66 -17.23 11.28
N GLU A 53 -4.12 -16.15 11.81
CA GLU A 53 -4.70 -15.38 12.91
C GLU A 53 -6.04 -14.71 12.56
N ILE A 54 -6.38 -14.56 11.29
CA ILE A 54 -7.68 -13.99 10.86
C ILE A 54 -8.84 -14.86 11.37
N GLU A 55 -8.77 -16.16 11.13
CA GLU A 55 -9.77 -17.12 11.59
C GLU A 55 -9.78 -17.23 13.13
N GLU A 56 -8.59 -17.29 13.74
CA GLU A 56 -8.47 -17.39 15.19
C GLU A 56 -9.10 -16.19 15.90
N THR A 57 -8.88 -14.98 15.40
CA THR A 57 -9.42 -13.75 15.98
C THR A 57 -10.93 -13.71 15.81
N ALA A 58 -11.46 -14.01 14.64
CA ALA A 58 -12.90 -14.06 14.42
C ALA A 58 -13.60 -15.07 15.31
N ARG A 59 -13.04 -16.26 15.50
CA ARG A 59 -13.58 -17.28 16.42
C ARG A 59 -13.54 -16.84 17.88
N LYS A 60 -12.53 -16.08 18.29
CA LYS A 60 -12.45 -15.53 19.65
C LYS A 60 -13.52 -14.48 19.92
N GLU A 61 -13.84 -13.65 18.90
CA GLU A 61 -14.79 -12.56 19.04
C GLU A 61 -16.25 -13.01 18.93
N THR A 62 -16.55 -13.89 17.98
CA THR A 62 -17.94 -14.27 17.64
C THR A 62 -18.32 -15.70 18.02
N GLY A 63 -17.34 -16.54 18.36
CA GLY A 63 -17.52 -17.97 18.58
C GLY A 63 -17.57 -18.82 17.31
N GLU A 64 -17.70 -18.18 16.14
CA GLU A 64 -17.86 -18.83 14.84
C GLU A 64 -16.95 -18.22 13.78
N TRP A 65 -16.61 -19.00 12.77
CA TRP A 65 -15.96 -18.53 11.55
C TRP A 65 -16.97 -18.54 10.41
N THR A 66 -17.37 -17.36 9.99
CA THR A 66 -18.31 -17.15 8.88
C THR A 66 -17.63 -16.62 7.62
N GLY A 67 -16.30 -16.75 7.55
CA GLY A 67 -15.49 -16.19 6.49
C GLY A 67 -15.14 -14.70 6.70
N ARG A 68 -14.29 -14.17 5.82
CA ARG A 68 -13.87 -12.77 5.79
C ARG A 68 -13.92 -12.23 4.37
N ILE A 69 -14.61 -11.13 4.14
CA ILE A 69 -14.51 -10.39 2.88
C ILE A 69 -13.17 -9.68 2.87
N LEU A 70 -12.36 -9.93 1.84
CA LEU A 70 -11.02 -9.34 1.70
C LEU A 70 -11.07 -7.91 1.14
N GLY A 71 -9.89 -7.29 1.00
CA GLY A 71 -9.72 -5.97 0.41
C GLY A 71 -9.70 -4.84 1.43
N HIS A 72 -8.80 -3.89 1.19
CA HIS A 72 -8.61 -2.70 2.03
C HIS A 72 -8.39 -1.43 1.21
N GLU A 73 -8.52 -1.53 -0.11
CA GLU A 73 -8.38 -0.42 -1.04
C GLU A 73 -9.69 -0.19 -1.77
N GLY A 74 -10.18 1.05 -1.79
CA GLY A 74 -11.44 1.26 -2.48
C GLY A 74 -11.91 2.71 -2.62
N ILE A 75 -12.84 2.85 -3.55
CA ILE A 75 -13.59 4.07 -3.82
C ILE A 75 -15.08 3.72 -3.84
N GLY A 76 -15.90 4.59 -3.27
CA GLY A 76 -17.34 4.39 -3.29
C GLY A 76 -18.14 5.64 -2.95
N ILE A 77 -19.43 5.43 -2.77
CA ILE A 77 -20.39 6.46 -2.41
C ILE A 77 -20.92 6.16 -1.01
N VAL A 78 -20.94 7.16 -0.16
CA VAL A 78 -21.53 7.07 1.18
C VAL A 78 -23.02 6.76 1.06
N GLU A 79 -23.44 5.61 1.55
CA GLU A 79 -24.84 5.18 1.56
C GLU A 79 -25.54 5.54 2.87
N GLU A 80 -24.84 5.39 3.99
CA GLU A 80 -25.36 5.69 5.32
C GLU A 80 -24.22 6.17 6.22
N VAL A 81 -24.53 7.02 7.20
CA VAL A 81 -23.57 7.50 8.21
C VAL A 81 -24.15 7.37 9.60
N GLY A 82 -23.30 7.06 10.56
CA GLY A 82 -23.65 7.06 11.99
C GLY A 82 -23.89 8.48 12.53
N ALA A 83 -24.59 8.57 13.63
CA ALA A 83 -25.08 9.84 14.19
C ALA A 83 -23.97 10.82 14.63
N SER A 84 -22.72 10.32 14.81
CA SER A 84 -21.57 11.15 15.18
C SER A 84 -20.71 11.59 14.00
N VAL A 85 -20.98 11.13 12.79
CA VAL A 85 -20.26 11.53 11.56
C VAL A 85 -20.68 12.96 11.19
N LYS A 86 -19.69 13.84 10.97
CA LYS A 86 -19.89 15.27 10.74
C LYS A 86 -19.47 15.72 9.36
N ASN A 87 -18.45 15.09 8.78
CA ASN A 87 -17.79 15.57 7.58
C ASN A 87 -18.36 14.92 6.30
N PHE A 88 -19.15 13.87 6.43
CA PHE A 88 -19.70 13.11 5.30
C PHE A 88 -21.21 12.92 5.44
N LYS A 89 -21.86 12.76 4.31
CA LYS A 89 -23.31 12.48 4.20
C LYS A 89 -23.58 11.53 3.04
N LYS A 90 -24.77 10.92 3.04
CA LYS A 90 -25.25 10.09 1.91
C LYS A 90 -25.08 10.82 0.58
N GLY A 91 -24.51 10.13 -0.39
CA GLY A 91 -24.23 10.59 -1.74
C GLY A 91 -22.82 11.17 -1.93
N ASP A 92 -22.07 11.44 -0.87
CA ASP A 92 -20.68 11.89 -1.00
C ASP A 92 -19.82 10.78 -1.60
N ARG A 93 -19.00 11.11 -2.59
CA ARG A 93 -18.06 10.19 -3.21
C ARG A 93 -16.72 10.23 -2.46
N VAL A 94 -16.19 9.07 -2.09
CA VAL A 94 -15.08 8.96 -1.16
C VAL A 94 -14.03 7.92 -1.56
N ILE A 95 -12.80 8.18 -1.14
CA ILE A 95 -11.73 7.18 -1.06
C ILE A 95 -11.81 6.57 0.34
N VAL A 96 -11.81 5.24 0.41
CA VAL A 96 -11.74 4.48 1.65
C VAL A 96 -10.28 4.22 1.95
N SER A 97 -9.76 4.77 3.04
CA SER A 97 -8.37 4.56 3.46
C SER A 97 -8.15 3.12 3.92
N CYS A 98 -7.00 2.52 3.58
CA CYS A 98 -6.60 1.21 4.10
C CYS A 98 -6.40 1.18 5.62
N VAL A 99 -6.26 2.37 6.24
CA VAL A 99 -6.08 2.55 7.68
C VAL A 99 -7.25 3.32 8.25
N SER A 100 -7.96 2.71 9.22
CA SER A 100 -8.99 3.37 10.02
C SER A 100 -8.39 3.97 11.29
N ARG A 101 -8.87 5.14 11.74
CA ARG A 101 -8.26 5.82 12.90
C ARG A 101 -9.26 6.63 13.72
N CYS A 102 -9.19 6.50 15.04
CA CYS A 102 -10.06 7.27 15.94
C CYS A 102 -9.67 8.76 16.04
N GLY A 103 -8.41 9.12 15.75
CA GLY A 103 -7.88 10.48 15.83
C GLY A 103 -7.57 10.98 17.27
N SER A 104 -7.92 10.26 18.32
CA SER A 104 -7.85 10.73 19.71
C SER A 104 -6.95 9.91 20.65
N CYS A 105 -6.63 8.65 20.36
CA CYS A 105 -5.75 7.84 21.19
C CYS A 105 -4.28 8.31 21.07
N GLU A 106 -3.43 7.87 21.99
CA GLU A 106 -2.03 8.26 22.04
C GLU A 106 -1.30 8.02 20.71
N ASN A 107 -1.49 6.84 20.09
CA ASN A 107 -0.87 6.54 18.80
C ASN A 107 -1.39 7.45 17.68
N CYS A 108 -2.69 7.71 17.63
CA CYS A 108 -3.25 8.65 16.65
C CYS A 108 -2.73 10.08 16.83
N GLN A 109 -2.55 10.54 18.08
CA GLN A 109 -1.95 11.84 18.35
C GLN A 109 -0.49 11.95 17.95
N LYS A 110 0.23 10.81 17.92
CA LYS A 110 1.59 10.68 17.37
C LYS A 110 1.63 10.41 15.86
N GLN A 111 0.47 10.42 15.18
CA GLN A 111 0.30 10.09 13.77
C GLN A 111 0.68 8.63 13.41
N LEU A 112 0.70 7.73 14.36
CA LEU A 112 0.86 6.30 14.18
C LEU A 112 -0.52 5.64 13.99
N TYR A 113 -1.23 6.02 12.94
CA TYR A 113 -2.62 5.65 12.71
C TYR A 113 -2.82 4.17 12.46
N SER A 114 -1.87 3.52 11.79
CA SER A 114 -1.88 2.06 11.59
C SER A 114 -1.88 1.25 12.89
N HIS A 115 -1.53 1.89 14.00
CA HIS A 115 -1.51 1.33 15.35
C HIS A 115 -2.55 1.96 16.29
N CYS A 116 -3.71 2.36 15.75
CA CYS A 116 -4.80 2.94 16.53
C CYS A 116 -5.24 2.00 17.66
N GLN A 117 -5.30 2.52 18.91
CA GLN A 117 -5.59 1.75 20.12
C GLN A 117 -7.10 1.60 20.42
N GLN A 118 -7.96 2.19 19.59
CA GLN A 118 -9.41 2.17 19.76
C GLN A 118 -10.12 1.32 18.68
N GLY A 119 -9.48 0.22 18.27
CA GLY A 119 -10.05 -0.68 17.28
C GLY A 119 -9.97 -0.20 15.83
N GLY A 120 -9.13 0.80 15.55
CA GLY A 120 -8.73 1.16 14.19
C GLY A 120 -7.38 0.52 13.81
N GLY A 121 -6.72 1.09 12.80
CA GLY A 121 -5.50 0.58 12.21
C GLY A 121 -5.79 -0.08 10.87
N TRP A 122 -4.90 -0.95 10.42
CA TRP A 122 -5.11 -1.78 9.23
C TRP A 122 -5.98 -2.98 9.61
N ILE A 123 -7.31 -2.82 9.48
CA ILE A 123 -8.30 -3.79 9.95
C ILE A 123 -9.22 -4.32 8.84
N MET A 124 -9.49 -3.53 7.79
CA MET A 124 -10.39 -3.93 6.71
C MET A 124 -9.78 -5.05 5.87
N GLY A 125 -10.60 -6.04 5.52
CA GLY A 125 -10.15 -7.25 4.82
C GLY A 125 -9.30 -8.19 5.66
N TYR A 126 -9.10 -7.85 6.94
CA TYR A 126 -8.28 -8.59 7.89
C TYR A 126 -9.07 -8.89 9.17
N MET A 127 -9.29 -7.91 10.05
CA MET A 127 -10.04 -8.05 11.29
C MET A 127 -11.55 -7.89 11.09
N ILE A 128 -11.96 -7.05 10.15
CA ILE A 128 -13.35 -6.83 9.75
C ILE A 128 -13.48 -7.03 8.24
N ASP A 129 -14.70 -7.17 7.74
CA ASP A 129 -14.97 -7.31 6.31
C ASP A 129 -14.48 -6.09 5.53
N GLY A 130 -13.92 -6.35 4.34
CA GLY A 130 -13.19 -5.38 3.53
C GLY A 130 -13.93 -4.92 2.28
N THR A 131 -13.15 -4.33 1.37
CA THR A 131 -13.65 -3.57 0.21
C THR A 131 -13.98 -4.42 -1.03
N GLN A 132 -13.64 -5.73 -1.06
CA GLN A 132 -14.00 -6.62 -2.18
C GLN A 132 -15.47 -7.10 -2.07
N ALA A 133 -16.37 -6.15 -1.86
CA ALA A 133 -17.79 -6.27 -1.62
C ALA A 133 -18.57 -5.18 -2.34
N GLU A 134 -19.90 -5.32 -2.44
CA GLU A 134 -20.75 -4.22 -2.93
C GLU A 134 -20.91 -3.10 -1.91
N TYR A 135 -20.84 -3.43 -0.62
CA TYR A 135 -20.88 -2.47 0.49
C TYR A 135 -19.86 -2.82 1.57
N VAL A 136 -19.26 -1.80 2.17
CA VAL A 136 -18.31 -1.94 3.26
C VAL A 136 -18.65 -0.99 4.41
N ARG A 137 -18.52 -1.48 5.65
CA ARG A 137 -18.56 -0.65 6.85
C ARG A 137 -17.17 -0.06 7.11
N THR A 138 -17.08 1.25 7.16
CA THR A 138 -15.84 1.97 7.45
C THR A 138 -15.93 2.61 8.83
N PRO A 139 -15.16 2.13 9.82
CA PRO A 139 -15.08 2.72 11.15
C PRO A 139 -14.42 4.11 11.13
N PHE A 140 -14.81 4.95 12.08
CA PHE A 140 -14.24 6.31 12.25
C PHE A 140 -14.27 7.12 10.94
N ALA A 141 -15.42 7.18 10.30
CA ALA A 141 -15.58 7.70 8.93
C ALA A 141 -14.95 9.10 8.73
N ASP A 142 -15.12 10.03 9.68
CA ASP A 142 -14.55 11.37 9.58
C ASP A 142 -13.02 11.41 9.49
N ASN A 143 -12.37 10.36 9.96
CA ASN A 143 -10.91 10.25 9.96
C ASN A 143 -10.39 9.22 8.95
N SER A 144 -11.24 8.33 8.42
CA SER A 144 -10.86 7.18 7.59
C SER A 144 -11.27 7.34 6.12
N LEU A 145 -12.05 8.36 5.80
CA LEU A 145 -12.50 8.66 4.45
C LEU A 145 -11.88 9.96 3.94
N TYR A 146 -11.67 10.03 2.63
CA TYR A 146 -11.25 11.25 1.95
C TYR A 146 -12.27 11.55 0.84
N ARG A 147 -12.70 12.82 0.75
CA ARG A 147 -13.63 13.26 -0.31
C ARG A 147 -12.94 13.13 -1.67
N LEU A 148 -13.55 12.38 -2.58
CA LEU A 148 -13.04 12.23 -3.94
C LEU A 148 -13.52 13.41 -4.79
N PRO A 149 -12.60 14.19 -5.41
CA PRO A 149 -12.96 15.23 -6.36
C PRO A 149 -13.66 14.67 -7.60
N GLU A 150 -14.64 15.40 -8.12
CA GLU A 150 -15.45 14.96 -9.26
C GLU A 150 -14.64 14.77 -10.55
N ASN A 151 -13.60 15.55 -10.72
CA ASN A 151 -12.73 15.55 -11.90
C ASN A 151 -11.65 14.47 -11.87
N LEU A 152 -11.49 13.74 -10.77
CA LEU A 152 -10.47 12.72 -10.65
C LEU A 152 -10.97 11.36 -11.14
N ASN A 153 -10.19 10.77 -12.06
CA ASN A 153 -10.48 9.42 -12.56
C ASN A 153 -10.36 8.37 -11.44
N THR A 154 -11.38 7.56 -11.27
CA THR A 154 -11.44 6.53 -10.22
C THR A 154 -10.44 5.40 -10.41
N ASP A 155 -10.05 5.07 -11.65
CA ASP A 155 -9.04 4.04 -11.91
C ASP A 155 -7.68 4.43 -11.34
N VAL A 156 -7.44 5.73 -11.26
CA VAL A 156 -6.24 6.33 -10.69
C VAL A 156 -6.39 6.58 -9.20
N ALA A 157 -7.52 7.16 -8.81
CA ALA A 157 -7.76 7.58 -7.44
C ALA A 157 -7.79 6.41 -6.44
N VAL A 158 -8.11 5.18 -6.90
CA VAL A 158 -8.12 4.00 -6.03
C VAL A 158 -6.74 3.71 -5.43
N PHE A 159 -5.64 4.05 -6.11
CA PHE A 159 -4.28 3.89 -5.57
C PHE A 159 -3.96 4.82 -4.40
N LEU A 160 -4.73 5.90 -4.23
CA LEU A 160 -4.63 6.80 -3.07
C LEU A 160 -5.15 6.17 -1.78
N SER A 161 -5.87 5.06 -1.87
CA SER A 161 -6.36 4.34 -0.69
C SER A 161 -5.25 3.61 0.06
N ASP A 162 -4.20 3.12 -0.64
CA ASP A 162 -3.08 2.38 -0.04
C ASP A 162 -1.76 2.53 -0.81
N ALA A 163 -1.66 2.00 -2.04
CA ALA A 163 -0.38 1.78 -2.71
C ALA A 163 0.45 3.07 -2.86
N LEU A 164 -0.19 4.20 -3.16
CA LEU A 164 0.52 5.46 -3.34
C LEU A 164 1.02 6.04 -2.00
N PRO A 165 0.20 6.19 -0.93
CA PRO A 165 0.70 6.60 0.37
C PRO A 165 1.69 5.61 0.98
N THR A 166 1.54 4.30 0.77
CA THR A 166 2.51 3.29 1.22
C THR A 166 3.87 3.49 0.56
N GLY A 167 3.91 3.64 -0.76
CA GLY A 167 5.16 3.94 -1.48
C GLY A 167 5.79 5.25 -1.03
N HIS A 168 4.97 6.28 -0.81
CA HIS A 168 5.46 7.58 -0.36
C HIS A 168 6.01 7.57 1.06
N GLU A 169 5.21 7.07 2.02
CA GLU A 169 5.58 7.14 3.45
C GLU A 169 6.71 6.16 3.79
N ILE A 170 6.56 4.90 3.38
CA ILE A 170 7.50 3.84 3.78
C ILE A 170 8.69 3.74 2.82
N GLY A 171 8.48 4.00 1.53
CA GLY A 171 9.59 4.02 0.57
C GLY A 171 10.37 5.33 0.59
N VAL A 172 9.68 6.42 0.23
CA VAL A 172 10.35 7.70 -0.06
C VAL A 172 10.69 8.49 1.20
N GLN A 173 9.74 8.68 2.13
CA GLN A 173 10.00 9.44 3.35
C GLN A 173 10.90 8.68 4.32
N TYR A 174 10.64 7.39 4.58
CA TYR A 174 11.51 6.57 5.43
C TYR A 174 12.88 6.31 4.79
N GLY A 175 12.94 6.32 3.45
CA GLY A 175 14.19 6.31 2.69
C GLY A 175 14.93 7.64 2.68
N GLU A 176 14.35 8.69 3.29
CA GLU A 176 14.91 10.06 3.34
C GLU A 176 15.39 10.59 1.98
N VAL A 177 14.65 10.31 0.92
CA VAL A 177 15.02 10.76 -0.44
C VAL A 177 15.13 12.27 -0.52
N LYS A 178 16.23 12.75 -1.10
CA LYS A 178 16.58 14.17 -1.21
C LYS A 178 16.87 14.57 -2.66
N PRO A 179 16.79 15.85 -2.99
CA PRO A 179 17.18 16.34 -4.31
C PRO A 179 18.61 15.94 -4.68
N GLY A 180 18.77 15.37 -5.87
CA GLY A 180 20.06 14.91 -6.39
C GLY A 180 20.45 13.49 -5.98
N ASP A 181 19.70 12.80 -5.13
CA ASP A 181 19.99 11.42 -4.73
C ASP A 181 19.90 10.45 -5.93
N SER A 182 20.66 9.36 -5.83
CA SER A 182 20.47 8.15 -6.60
C SER A 182 19.64 7.16 -5.80
N ILE A 183 18.58 6.60 -6.39
CA ILE A 183 17.70 5.65 -5.73
C ILE A 183 17.55 4.37 -6.52
N ALA A 184 17.42 3.23 -5.81
CA ALA A 184 17.06 1.95 -6.39
C ALA A 184 15.76 1.45 -5.76
N ILE A 185 14.77 1.14 -6.59
CA ILE A 185 13.49 0.56 -6.20
C ILE A 185 13.47 -0.89 -6.69
N VAL A 186 13.51 -1.83 -5.77
CA VAL A 186 13.55 -3.26 -6.05
C VAL A 186 12.15 -3.84 -5.91
N GLY A 187 11.52 -4.06 -7.07
CA GLY A 187 10.12 -4.44 -7.26
C GLY A 187 9.34 -3.33 -7.97
N ALA A 188 8.81 -3.63 -9.14
CA ALA A 188 7.98 -2.75 -9.96
C ALA A 188 6.48 -3.11 -9.88
N GLY A 189 6.03 -3.63 -8.73
CA GLY A 189 4.62 -3.81 -8.40
C GLY A 189 3.95 -2.46 -8.05
N PRO A 190 2.65 -2.45 -7.68
CA PRO A 190 1.90 -1.22 -7.39
C PRO A 190 2.58 -0.30 -6.38
N VAL A 191 3.11 -0.88 -5.29
CA VAL A 191 3.81 -0.11 -4.24
C VAL A 191 5.15 0.43 -4.74
N GLY A 192 5.95 -0.37 -5.46
CA GLY A 192 7.21 0.09 -6.07
C GLY A 192 6.99 1.21 -7.09
N MET A 193 5.91 1.13 -7.89
CA MET A 193 5.50 2.22 -8.77
C MET A 193 5.04 3.45 -7.97
N GLY A 194 4.38 3.26 -6.83
CA GLY A 194 4.07 4.33 -5.88
C GLY A 194 5.33 5.03 -5.36
N CYS A 195 6.39 4.25 -5.02
CA CYS A 195 7.70 4.81 -4.67
C CYS A 195 8.27 5.64 -5.83
N LEU A 196 8.29 5.09 -7.05
CA LEU A 196 8.82 5.77 -8.24
C LEU A 196 8.13 7.10 -8.52
N LEU A 197 6.80 7.10 -8.51
CA LEU A 197 6.00 8.30 -8.79
C LEU A 197 6.21 9.38 -7.73
N THR A 198 6.20 8.99 -6.47
CA THR A 198 6.28 9.94 -5.35
C THR A 198 7.72 10.39 -5.05
N ALA A 199 8.73 9.60 -5.39
CA ALA A 199 10.14 10.03 -5.33
C ALA A 199 10.41 11.25 -6.24
N GLN A 200 9.70 11.40 -7.35
CA GLN A 200 9.86 12.53 -8.25
C GLN A 200 9.54 13.89 -7.60
N PHE A 201 8.74 13.94 -6.54
CA PHE A 201 8.53 15.14 -5.76
C PHE A 201 9.82 15.69 -5.13
N TYR A 202 10.81 14.83 -4.95
CA TYR A 202 12.11 15.16 -4.33
C TYR A 202 13.23 15.35 -5.36
N SER A 203 12.94 15.22 -6.65
CA SER A 203 13.91 15.44 -7.74
C SER A 203 15.22 14.62 -7.58
N PRO A 204 15.17 13.29 -7.44
CA PRO A 204 16.38 12.46 -7.44
C PRO A 204 17.07 12.56 -8.81
N SER A 205 18.39 12.44 -8.82
CA SER A 205 19.19 12.49 -10.07
C SER A 205 19.11 11.19 -10.87
N THR A 206 18.94 10.07 -10.19
CA THR A 206 18.93 8.74 -10.79
C THR A 206 17.88 7.88 -10.09
N MET A 207 16.98 7.29 -10.88
CA MET A 207 15.93 6.38 -10.41
C MET A 207 16.07 5.05 -11.14
N ILE A 208 16.55 4.02 -10.43
CA ILE A 208 16.77 2.67 -10.96
C ILE A 208 15.63 1.79 -10.48
N VAL A 209 14.90 1.16 -11.39
CA VAL A 209 13.84 0.20 -11.04
C VAL A 209 14.27 -1.20 -11.44
N VAL A 210 14.14 -2.14 -10.50
CA VAL A 210 14.50 -3.55 -10.67
C VAL A 210 13.24 -4.40 -10.59
N ASP A 211 13.03 -5.29 -11.55
CA ASP A 211 11.97 -6.31 -11.53
C ASP A 211 12.41 -7.52 -12.37
N VAL A 212 11.63 -8.58 -12.37
CA VAL A 212 11.81 -9.77 -13.22
C VAL A 212 10.96 -9.70 -14.50
N ASP A 213 10.01 -8.77 -14.59
CA ASP A 213 9.02 -8.64 -15.66
C ASP A 213 9.31 -7.41 -16.53
N ASP A 214 9.56 -7.65 -17.82
CA ASP A 214 9.88 -6.58 -18.78
C ASP A 214 8.71 -5.61 -19.01
N ASN A 215 7.45 -6.06 -18.89
CA ASN A 215 6.31 -5.17 -19.07
C ASN A 215 6.24 -4.15 -17.92
N ARG A 216 6.51 -4.59 -16.69
CA ARG A 216 6.59 -3.70 -15.53
C ARG A 216 7.77 -2.74 -15.64
N LEU A 217 8.91 -3.20 -16.14
CA LEU A 217 10.08 -2.36 -16.35
C LEU A 217 9.85 -1.33 -17.46
N ASN A 218 9.16 -1.68 -18.54
CA ASN A 218 8.77 -0.74 -19.59
C ASN A 218 7.82 0.33 -19.03
N MET A 219 6.82 -0.07 -18.23
CA MET A 219 5.94 0.87 -17.55
C MET A 219 6.71 1.79 -16.59
N ALA A 220 7.69 1.25 -15.84
CA ALA A 220 8.53 2.07 -14.97
C ALA A 220 9.31 3.14 -15.76
N LYS A 221 9.81 2.82 -16.96
CA LYS A 221 10.45 3.81 -17.87
C LYS A 221 9.47 4.91 -18.27
N GLU A 222 8.26 4.53 -18.67
CA GLU A 222 7.22 5.50 -19.05
C GLU A 222 6.83 6.40 -17.87
N MET A 223 6.89 5.87 -16.64
CA MET A 223 6.60 6.59 -15.41
C MET A 223 7.78 7.40 -14.85
N GLY A 224 8.93 7.44 -15.53
CA GLY A 224 10.04 8.31 -15.19
C GLY A 224 11.26 7.63 -14.59
N ALA A 225 11.35 6.29 -14.55
CA ALA A 225 12.58 5.61 -14.21
C ALA A 225 13.71 5.99 -15.19
N THR A 226 14.86 6.40 -14.66
CA THR A 226 16.03 6.73 -15.50
C THR A 226 16.70 5.47 -16.03
N HIS A 227 16.66 4.40 -15.26
CA HIS A 227 17.21 3.09 -15.59
C HIS A 227 16.29 1.97 -15.13
N THR A 228 16.33 0.85 -15.83
CA THR A 228 15.62 -0.38 -15.44
C THR A 228 16.56 -1.57 -15.56
N VAL A 229 16.44 -2.53 -14.65
CA VAL A 229 17.25 -3.74 -14.61
C VAL A 229 16.34 -4.94 -14.46
N ASN A 230 16.42 -5.90 -15.39
CA ASN A 230 15.70 -7.16 -15.31
C ASN A 230 16.54 -8.19 -14.53
N SER A 231 16.20 -8.42 -13.28
CA SER A 231 16.94 -9.35 -12.39
C SER A 231 16.74 -10.82 -12.71
N ALA A 232 15.84 -11.19 -13.64
CA ALA A 232 15.74 -12.53 -14.16
C ALA A 232 16.84 -12.87 -15.19
N THR A 233 17.39 -11.84 -15.85
CA THR A 233 18.36 -11.99 -16.95
C THR A 233 19.70 -11.30 -16.69
N GLN A 234 19.76 -10.40 -15.70
CA GLN A 234 20.92 -9.60 -15.36
C GLN A 234 21.26 -9.72 -13.88
N ASP A 235 22.52 -9.53 -13.54
CA ASP A 235 22.96 -9.36 -12.13
C ASP A 235 22.61 -7.94 -11.68
N ALA A 236 21.51 -7.82 -10.92
CA ALA A 236 21.00 -6.52 -10.50
C ALA A 236 22.00 -5.71 -9.66
N VAL A 237 22.77 -6.37 -8.79
CA VAL A 237 23.80 -5.70 -7.97
C VAL A 237 24.89 -5.12 -8.86
N LYS A 238 25.39 -5.90 -9.82
CA LYS A 238 26.43 -5.47 -10.74
C LYS A 238 25.97 -4.32 -11.61
N GLU A 239 24.75 -4.40 -12.16
CA GLU A 239 24.19 -3.34 -13.01
C GLU A 239 23.98 -2.04 -12.23
N ILE A 240 23.41 -2.09 -11.02
CA ILE A 240 23.22 -0.90 -10.18
C ILE A 240 24.57 -0.27 -9.83
N LEU A 241 25.57 -1.07 -9.45
CA LEU A 241 26.91 -0.56 -9.16
C LEU A 241 27.56 0.05 -10.40
N ALA A 242 27.36 -0.52 -11.59
CA ALA A 242 27.87 0.06 -12.85
C ALA A 242 27.20 1.42 -13.15
N ILE A 243 25.88 1.55 -12.96
CA ILE A 243 25.15 2.82 -13.15
C ILE A 243 25.64 3.91 -12.17
N THR A 244 26.11 3.51 -10.98
CA THR A 244 26.50 4.42 -9.88
C THR A 244 28.01 4.53 -9.72
N ASP A 245 28.80 4.20 -10.73
CA ASP A 245 30.28 4.24 -10.72
C ASP A 245 30.91 3.47 -9.55
N GLY A 246 30.31 2.35 -9.18
CA GLY A 246 30.73 1.47 -8.07
C GLY A 246 30.36 1.96 -6.68
N ARG A 247 29.76 3.14 -6.54
CA ARG A 247 29.45 3.75 -5.21
C ARG A 247 28.20 3.20 -4.56
N GLY A 248 27.23 2.69 -5.34
CA GLY A 248 25.91 2.34 -4.89
C GLY A 248 24.95 3.54 -4.80
N VAL A 249 23.75 3.31 -4.27
CA VAL A 249 22.66 4.30 -4.23
C VAL A 249 22.53 4.96 -2.85
N ASP A 250 22.02 6.21 -2.85
CA ASP A 250 21.70 6.96 -1.62
C ASP A 250 20.55 6.28 -0.86
N CYS A 251 19.54 5.81 -1.59
CA CYS A 251 18.43 5.09 -1.00
C CYS A 251 18.11 3.81 -1.79
N ALA A 252 18.03 2.67 -1.11
CA ALA A 252 17.53 1.42 -1.64
C ALA A 252 16.16 1.10 -1.02
N MET A 253 15.14 0.91 -1.85
CA MET A 253 13.77 0.59 -1.43
C MET A 253 13.43 -0.85 -1.80
N GLU A 254 13.15 -1.69 -0.80
CA GLU A 254 12.68 -3.05 -0.99
C GLU A 254 11.16 -3.06 -1.07
N ALA A 255 10.55 -3.44 -2.21
CA ALA A 255 9.12 -3.34 -2.47
C ALA A 255 8.45 -4.66 -2.90
N VAL A 256 9.01 -5.81 -2.51
CA VAL A 256 8.51 -7.17 -2.86
C VAL A 256 8.22 -8.01 -1.63
N GLY A 257 9.12 -8.00 -0.63
CA GLY A 257 9.01 -8.78 0.60
C GLY A 257 9.59 -10.20 0.49
N ILE A 258 10.72 -10.37 -0.20
CA ILE A 258 11.42 -11.67 -0.30
C ILE A 258 12.91 -11.53 -0.02
N PRO A 259 13.61 -12.62 0.41
CA PRO A 259 15.05 -12.56 0.71
C PRO A 259 15.93 -12.10 -0.45
N ALA A 260 15.59 -12.45 -1.70
CA ALA A 260 16.40 -12.08 -2.86
C ALA A 260 16.42 -10.56 -3.12
N THR A 261 15.27 -9.88 -2.96
CA THR A 261 15.17 -8.43 -3.14
C THR A 261 15.78 -7.65 -1.98
N TRP A 262 15.64 -8.16 -0.76
CA TRP A 262 16.36 -7.66 0.41
C TRP A 262 17.87 -7.74 0.20
N ASP A 263 18.38 -8.87 -0.30
CA ASP A 263 19.81 -9.09 -0.56
C ASP A 263 20.36 -8.09 -1.59
N ILE A 264 19.60 -7.79 -2.63
CA ILE A 264 19.97 -6.73 -3.59
C ILE A 264 20.09 -5.39 -2.87
N CYS A 265 19.05 -4.97 -2.10
CA CYS A 265 19.03 -3.68 -1.43
C CYS A 265 20.22 -3.47 -0.48
N GLN A 266 20.53 -4.46 0.37
CA GLN A 266 21.65 -4.33 1.32
C GLN A 266 23.02 -4.27 0.64
N LYS A 267 23.16 -4.84 -0.57
CA LYS A 267 24.42 -4.82 -1.33
C LYS A 267 24.64 -3.53 -2.12
N VAL A 268 23.56 -2.90 -2.57
CA VAL A 268 23.66 -1.72 -3.44
C VAL A 268 23.58 -0.38 -2.70
N VAL A 269 23.15 -0.36 -1.44
CA VAL A 269 23.15 0.88 -0.64
C VAL A 269 24.57 1.31 -0.31
N LYS A 270 24.89 2.60 -0.56
CA LYS A 270 26.21 3.18 -0.29
C LYS A 270 26.44 3.47 1.18
N GLU A 271 27.67 3.88 1.54
CA GLU A 271 27.98 4.38 2.88
C GLU A 271 27.15 5.63 3.20
N GLY A 272 26.61 5.69 4.43
CA GLY A 272 25.70 6.76 4.88
C GLY A 272 24.33 6.77 4.21
N GLY A 273 24.02 5.73 3.42
CA GLY A 273 22.75 5.62 2.70
C GLY A 273 21.60 5.06 3.55
N ASN A 274 20.42 5.05 2.96
CA ASN A 274 19.19 4.57 3.59
C ASN A 274 18.68 3.31 2.90
N LEU A 275 18.20 2.33 3.70
CA LEU A 275 17.49 1.16 3.20
C LEU A 275 16.06 1.20 3.76
N ALA A 276 15.08 1.41 2.89
CA ALA A 276 13.67 1.44 3.25
C ALA A 276 13.00 0.11 2.84
N ASN A 277 12.55 -0.66 3.83
CA ASN A 277 11.81 -1.88 3.60
C ASN A 277 10.31 -1.60 3.58
N VAL A 278 9.72 -1.69 2.40
CA VAL A 278 8.28 -1.47 2.14
C VAL A 278 7.55 -2.80 2.00
N GLY A 279 8.23 -3.80 1.44
CA GLY A 279 7.67 -5.12 1.20
C GLY A 279 7.33 -5.88 2.47
N VAL A 280 6.24 -6.64 2.43
CA VAL A 280 5.80 -7.49 3.54
C VAL A 280 6.45 -8.85 3.44
N HIS A 281 7.43 -9.12 4.31
CA HIS A 281 8.15 -10.38 4.33
C HIS A 281 7.35 -11.49 5.00
N GLY A 282 7.17 -12.61 4.31
CA GLY A 282 6.55 -13.83 4.86
C GLY A 282 7.56 -14.84 5.44
N GLN A 283 8.85 -14.51 5.45
CA GLN A 283 9.94 -15.34 5.97
C GLN A 283 11.13 -14.49 6.40
N SER A 284 12.00 -15.05 7.22
CA SER A 284 13.21 -14.38 7.69
C SER A 284 14.15 -14.03 6.53
N VAL A 285 14.84 -12.91 6.65
CA VAL A 285 15.88 -12.45 5.73
C VAL A 285 17.24 -12.54 6.40
N ASN A 286 18.29 -12.77 5.61
CA ASN A 286 19.67 -12.66 6.10
C ASN A 286 20.07 -11.18 6.15
N PHE A 287 20.43 -10.71 7.32
CA PHE A 287 20.95 -9.36 7.52
C PHE A 287 22.44 -9.44 7.79
N GLU A 288 23.26 -9.09 6.78
CA GLU A 288 24.73 -9.18 6.83
C GLU A 288 25.35 -8.06 7.69
N ILE A 289 24.95 -7.97 8.95
CA ILE A 289 25.37 -6.89 9.86
C ILE A 289 26.88 -6.78 9.99
N GLU A 290 27.60 -7.90 9.89
CA GLU A 290 29.07 -7.95 9.93
C GLU A 290 29.77 -7.21 8.78
N LYS A 291 29.02 -6.93 7.68
CA LYS A 291 29.49 -6.16 6.52
C LYS A 291 28.89 -4.75 6.49
N LEU A 292 27.69 -4.59 7.07
CA LEU A 292 26.91 -3.36 6.93
C LEU A 292 27.18 -2.34 8.04
N TRP A 293 27.59 -2.76 9.23
CA TRP A 293 27.78 -1.88 10.37
C TRP A 293 28.74 -0.71 10.09
N ILE A 294 29.77 -0.94 9.26
CA ILE A 294 30.78 0.07 8.91
C ILE A 294 30.27 1.12 7.92
N LYS A 295 29.15 0.84 7.24
CA LYS A 295 28.57 1.74 6.24
C LYS A 295 27.74 2.88 6.84
N ASN A 296 27.51 2.92 8.15
CA ASN A 296 26.66 3.93 8.81
C ASN A 296 25.27 4.05 8.19
N LEU A 297 24.60 2.93 7.94
CA LEU A 297 23.30 2.90 7.30
C LEU A 297 22.16 3.27 8.24
N THR A 298 21.13 3.90 7.69
CA THR A 298 19.79 3.93 8.29
C THR A 298 18.93 2.86 7.64
N ILE A 299 18.34 1.98 8.46
CA ILE A 299 17.44 0.93 7.98
C ILE A 299 16.07 1.16 8.61
N THR A 300 15.05 1.29 7.76
CA THR A 300 13.69 1.60 8.18
C THR A 300 12.73 0.57 7.64
N THR A 301 11.67 0.32 8.41
CA THR A 301 10.53 -0.50 8.00
C THR A 301 9.28 -0.01 8.72
N GLY A 302 8.12 -0.24 8.16
CA GLY A 302 6.88 0.17 8.81
C GLY A 302 5.63 -0.21 8.03
N LEU A 303 4.50 0.02 8.68
CA LEU A 303 3.19 -0.02 8.07
C LEU A 303 2.73 1.43 7.80
N VAL A 304 2.16 1.68 6.64
CA VAL A 304 1.64 2.99 6.24
C VAL A 304 0.67 3.54 7.27
N ASN A 305 0.76 4.85 7.53
CA ASN A 305 -0.17 5.55 8.41
C ASN A 305 -1.22 6.37 7.64
N THR A 306 -1.06 6.49 6.32
CA THR A 306 -1.91 7.31 5.44
C THR A 306 -1.93 8.81 5.81
N ASN A 307 -0.87 9.28 6.43
CA ASN A 307 -0.67 10.70 6.78
C ASN A 307 -0.63 11.60 5.55
N THR A 308 -0.12 11.07 4.45
CA THR A 308 0.16 11.81 3.22
C THR A 308 -0.97 11.73 2.20
N THR A 309 -2.00 10.90 2.40
CA THR A 309 -3.10 10.73 1.44
C THR A 309 -3.76 12.06 1.03
N GLY A 310 -4.01 12.96 1.98
CA GLY A 310 -4.60 14.26 1.66
C GLY A 310 -3.68 15.17 0.81
N MET A 311 -2.37 15.11 1.03
CA MET A 311 -1.37 15.82 0.22
C MET A 311 -1.27 15.20 -1.17
N LEU A 312 -1.19 13.87 -1.25
CA LEU A 312 -1.15 13.14 -2.51
C LEU A 312 -2.40 13.38 -3.36
N LEU A 313 -3.58 13.42 -2.72
CA LEU A 313 -4.84 13.75 -3.40
C LEU A 313 -4.78 15.14 -4.04
N LYS A 314 -4.30 16.16 -3.32
CA LYS A 314 -4.10 17.51 -3.87
C LYS A 314 -3.07 17.53 -5.01
N ALA A 315 -1.99 16.79 -4.88
CA ALA A 315 -1.01 16.66 -5.97
C ALA A 315 -1.65 16.06 -7.23
N CYS A 316 -2.52 15.06 -7.07
CA CYS A 316 -3.28 14.47 -8.16
C CYS A 316 -4.26 15.47 -8.83
N GLU A 317 -4.93 16.30 -8.06
CA GLU A 317 -5.83 17.33 -8.59
C GLU A 317 -5.09 18.43 -9.36
N CYS A 318 -3.93 18.84 -8.87
CA CYS A 318 -3.17 19.96 -9.42
C CYS A 318 -2.28 19.58 -10.61
N SER A 319 -1.89 18.31 -10.72
CA SER A 319 -0.89 17.91 -11.69
C SER A 319 -1.49 17.65 -13.07
N LYS A 320 -1.34 18.64 -13.94
CA LYS A 320 -1.35 18.44 -15.40
C LYS A 320 -0.11 17.63 -15.88
N SER A 321 0.83 17.34 -15.01
CA SER A 321 2.16 16.81 -15.32
C SER A 321 2.45 15.39 -14.82
N VAL A 322 1.71 14.86 -13.86
CA VAL A 322 1.75 13.41 -13.58
C VAL A 322 0.69 12.79 -14.47
N SER A 323 1.11 12.24 -15.59
CA SER A 323 0.23 11.56 -16.52
C SER A 323 -0.28 10.26 -15.88
N TYR A 324 -1.35 10.39 -15.09
CA TYR A 324 -2.04 9.28 -14.41
C TYR A 324 -2.63 8.25 -15.38
N THR A 325 -2.61 8.53 -16.68
CA THR A 325 -3.00 7.57 -17.72
C THR A 325 -2.18 6.29 -17.71
N HIS A 326 -1.06 6.26 -16.97
CA HIS A 326 -0.15 5.11 -16.88
C HIS A 326 -0.29 4.28 -15.59
N LEU A 327 -1.15 4.68 -14.64
CA LEU A 327 -1.38 3.92 -13.41
C LEU A 327 -2.34 2.73 -13.57
N THR A 328 -2.91 2.53 -14.74
CA THR A 328 -3.64 1.31 -15.04
C THR A 328 -2.65 0.17 -15.24
N LEU A 329 -2.17 -0.39 -14.13
CA LEU A 329 -1.51 -1.68 -14.16
C LEU A 329 -2.51 -2.70 -14.71
N PRO A 330 -2.16 -3.50 -15.71
CA PRO A 330 -2.99 -4.63 -16.09
C PRO A 330 -3.06 -5.57 -14.88
N THR A 331 -4.15 -5.48 -14.12
CA THR A 331 -4.45 -6.40 -13.01
C THR A 331 -4.78 -7.80 -13.50
N SER A 332 -4.86 -8.01 -14.82
CA SER A 332 -5.16 -9.28 -15.46
C SER A 332 -4.06 -10.33 -15.36
N ASP A 333 -2.81 -9.96 -15.06
CA ASP A 333 -1.68 -10.90 -15.07
C ASP A 333 -1.29 -11.41 -13.66
N LEU A 334 -2.10 -11.14 -12.63
CA LEU A 334 -1.86 -11.56 -11.25
C LEU A 334 -2.85 -12.64 -10.76
N VAL A 335 -3.66 -13.23 -11.63
CA VAL A 335 -4.60 -14.32 -11.27
C VAL A 335 -4.15 -15.62 -11.91
#